data_1aa0c41424ee4141cf13ba37e3e9b78c
#
_entry.id   1aa0c41424ee4141cf13ba37e3e9b78c
#
_cell.length_a   1.000
_cell.length_b   1.000
_cell.length_c   1.000
_cell.angle_alpha   90.00
_cell.angle_beta   90.00
_cell.angle_gamma   90.00
#
_symmetry.space_group_name_H-M   'P 1'
#
loop_
_entity.id
_entity.type
_entity.pdbx_description
1 polymer ?
#
loop_
_entity_poly.entity_id
_entity_poly.type
_entity_poly.pdbx_seq_one_letter_code
_entity_poly.pdbx_strand_id
1 'polypeptide(L)'
;SSIKFKLYLMPEEKLLISGSAENLGSSTSQLSYKTEKTGETRQLPLKNHSEAIDHIIDVLMTSGVVKDKSEIYGVGHRISHGGSYYTHAVAVTPEVEKRIDELRVLSPLHNPNGLAGIKAFEKFLPDAKEVVTFDNSFHHTIPKKAYMYALPYEFYEKYQIRRYGFHAPSHQYVSEKAREL
;
A
#
# COMPACT_ATOMS: atom_id res chain seq x y z
N SER A 1 -7.88 9.73 7.53
CA SER A 1 -7.19 8.68 6.75
C SER A 1 -7.39 8.91 5.26
N SER A 2 -6.54 8.31 4.42
CA SER A 2 -6.60 8.46 2.96
C SER A 2 -6.13 7.20 2.25
N ILE A 3 -6.66 6.99 1.03
CA ILE A 3 -6.15 6.01 0.07
C ILE A 3 -5.65 6.77 -1.14
N LYS A 4 -4.49 6.38 -1.68
CA LYS A 4 -3.95 6.89 -2.93
C LYS A 4 -3.79 5.75 -3.92
N PHE A 5 -4.10 5.99 -5.18
CA PHE A 5 -3.98 4.99 -6.23
C PHE A 5 -3.38 5.56 -7.51
N LYS A 6 -2.77 4.70 -8.28
CA LYS A 6 -2.26 5.00 -9.62
C LYS A 6 -2.40 3.76 -10.49
N LEU A 7 -2.69 3.95 -11.77
CA LEU A 7 -2.67 2.90 -12.78
C LEU A 7 -1.64 3.27 -13.85
N TYR A 8 -0.81 2.31 -14.19
CA TYR A 8 0.24 2.46 -15.20
C TYR A 8 0.04 1.49 -16.34
N LEU A 9 0.34 1.93 -17.55
CA LEU A 9 0.57 1.04 -18.69
C LEU A 9 2.01 0.54 -18.60
N MET A 10 2.16 -0.78 -18.58
CA MET A 10 3.46 -1.45 -18.52
C MET A 10 3.79 -2.10 -19.88
N PRO A 11 5.05 -2.21 -20.28
CA PRO A 11 6.28 -1.88 -19.51
C PRO A 11 6.72 -0.41 -19.59
N GLU A 12 5.99 0.45 -20.31
CA GLU A 12 6.36 1.86 -20.57
C GLU A 12 6.32 2.73 -19.32
N GLU A 13 5.80 2.23 -18.21
CA GLU A 13 5.56 2.97 -16.96
C GLU A 13 4.74 4.27 -17.17
N LYS A 14 3.89 4.27 -18.22
CA LYS A 14 3.05 5.44 -18.53
C LYS A 14 1.89 5.53 -17.54
N LEU A 15 1.83 6.63 -16.81
CA LEU A 15 0.72 6.91 -15.88
C LEU A 15 -0.58 7.17 -16.68
N LEU A 16 -1.60 6.34 -16.46
CA LEU A 16 -2.92 6.46 -17.08
C LEU A 16 -3.89 7.26 -16.21
N ILE A 17 -3.90 7.00 -14.90
CA ILE A 17 -4.73 7.68 -13.92
C ILE A 17 -4.05 7.68 -12.57
N SER A 18 -4.25 8.77 -11.83
CA SER A 18 -3.89 8.86 -10.41
C SER A 18 -5.03 9.49 -9.63
N GLY A 19 -5.16 9.15 -8.36
CA GLY A 19 -6.19 9.73 -7.52
C GLY A 19 -6.00 9.45 -6.04
N SER A 20 -6.90 10.04 -5.25
CA SER A 20 -6.95 9.82 -3.80
C SER A 20 -8.39 9.90 -3.28
N ALA A 21 -8.66 9.08 -2.28
CA ALA A 21 -9.82 9.22 -1.40
C ALA A 21 -9.34 9.76 -0.06
N GLU A 22 -9.83 10.90 0.37
CA GLU A 22 -9.32 11.64 1.52
C GLU A 22 -10.39 11.88 2.58
N ASN A 23 -9.95 12.17 3.81
CA ASN A 23 -10.81 12.47 4.94
C ASN A 23 -11.87 11.37 5.22
N LEU A 24 -11.47 10.10 5.04
CA LEU A 24 -12.39 8.97 5.23
C LEU A 24 -13.01 8.99 6.63
N GLY A 25 -14.31 8.78 6.69
CA GLY A 25 -15.09 8.81 7.92
C GLY A 25 -15.54 10.20 8.37
N SER A 26 -15.27 11.26 7.60
CA SER A 26 -15.69 12.62 7.92
C SER A 26 -16.75 13.14 6.94
N SER A 27 -17.41 14.25 7.33
CA SER A 27 -18.36 14.96 6.46
C SER A 27 -17.69 15.69 5.28
N THR A 28 -16.36 15.83 5.31
CA THR A 28 -15.55 16.45 4.25
C THR A 28 -14.80 15.43 3.42
N SER A 29 -15.24 14.17 3.44
CA SER A 29 -14.63 13.12 2.62
C SER A 29 -14.82 13.41 1.15
N GLN A 30 -13.76 13.11 0.37
CA GLN A 30 -13.74 13.38 -1.06
C GLN A 30 -12.94 12.33 -1.81
N LEU A 31 -13.31 12.12 -3.06
CA LEU A 31 -12.57 11.35 -4.04
C LEU A 31 -12.11 12.27 -5.17
N SER A 32 -10.84 12.28 -5.46
CA SER A 32 -10.27 13.00 -6.59
C SER A 32 -9.47 12.09 -7.49
N TYR A 33 -9.53 12.35 -8.79
CA TYR A 33 -8.68 11.65 -9.76
C TYR A 33 -8.31 12.54 -10.93
N LYS A 34 -7.26 12.15 -11.63
CA LYS A 34 -6.76 12.81 -12.83
C LYS A 34 -6.26 11.78 -13.84
N THR A 35 -6.71 11.91 -15.08
CA THR A 35 -6.18 11.23 -16.27
C THR A 35 -5.41 12.22 -17.14
N GLU A 36 -4.91 11.81 -18.27
CA GLU A 36 -4.30 12.70 -19.28
C GLU A 36 -5.32 13.72 -19.81
N LYS A 37 -6.60 13.34 -19.91
CA LYS A 37 -7.65 14.13 -20.58
C LYS A 37 -8.57 14.86 -19.60
N THR A 38 -8.80 14.29 -18.44
CA THR A 38 -9.82 14.79 -17.50
C THR A 38 -9.33 14.68 -16.06
N GLY A 39 -9.93 15.47 -15.19
CA GLY A 39 -9.75 15.36 -13.76
C GLY A 39 -11.01 15.80 -13.04
N GLU A 40 -11.32 15.17 -11.94
CA GLU A 40 -12.52 15.45 -11.16
C GLU A 40 -12.23 15.32 -9.67
N THR A 41 -12.95 16.11 -8.88
CA THR A 41 -13.03 16.00 -7.42
C THR A 41 -14.50 15.97 -7.03
N ARG A 42 -14.89 14.91 -6.32
CA ARG A 42 -16.26 14.73 -5.81
C ARG A 42 -16.25 14.69 -4.30
N GLN A 43 -17.05 15.53 -3.66
CA GLN A 43 -17.39 15.34 -2.26
C GLN A 43 -18.49 14.28 -2.17
N LEU A 44 -18.22 13.22 -1.44
CA LEU A 44 -19.16 12.12 -1.21
C LEU A 44 -18.86 11.46 0.14
N PRO A 45 -19.88 10.91 0.83
CA PRO A 45 -19.69 10.28 2.10
C PRO A 45 -18.91 8.96 1.93
N LEU A 46 -17.64 8.97 2.33
CA LEU A 46 -16.78 7.78 2.37
C LEU A 46 -16.60 7.39 3.83
N LYS A 47 -17.43 6.47 4.32
CA LYS A 47 -17.45 6.09 5.75
C LYS A 47 -16.18 5.38 6.19
N ASN A 48 -15.58 4.59 5.30
CA ASN A 48 -14.43 3.75 5.61
C ASN A 48 -13.62 3.43 4.34
N HIS A 49 -12.55 2.64 4.52
CA HIS A 49 -11.66 2.24 3.44
C HIS A 49 -12.34 1.36 2.39
N SER A 50 -13.27 0.48 2.80
CA SER A 50 -13.98 -0.41 1.86
C SER A 50 -14.82 0.40 0.88
N GLU A 51 -15.67 1.32 1.38
CA GLU A 51 -16.45 2.21 0.51
C GLU A 51 -15.55 3.03 -0.43
N ALA A 52 -14.43 3.55 0.09
CA ALA A 52 -13.49 4.31 -0.73
C ALA A 52 -12.89 3.46 -1.87
N ILE A 53 -12.58 2.19 -1.61
CA ILE A 53 -12.07 1.27 -2.62
C ILE A 53 -13.12 0.97 -3.67
N ASP A 54 -14.38 0.73 -3.28
CA ASP A 54 -15.47 0.52 -4.23
C ASP A 54 -15.60 1.71 -5.20
N HIS A 55 -15.52 2.94 -4.70
CA HIS A 55 -15.52 4.13 -5.53
C HIS A 55 -14.26 4.30 -6.40
N ILE A 56 -13.09 3.93 -5.90
CA ILE A 56 -11.85 3.93 -6.70
C ILE A 56 -11.99 2.94 -7.87
N ILE A 57 -12.50 1.76 -7.61
CA ILE A 57 -12.78 0.73 -8.61
C ILE A 57 -13.76 1.26 -9.68
N ASP A 58 -14.85 1.90 -9.25
CA ASP A 58 -15.82 2.51 -10.15
C ASP A 58 -15.15 3.58 -11.03
N VAL A 59 -14.31 4.44 -10.47
CA VAL A 59 -13.55 5.43 -11.24
C VAL A 59 -12.60 4.76 -12.25
N LEU A 60 -11.91 3.70 -11.89
CA LEU A 60 -11.04 2.97 -12.84
C LEU A 60 -11.85 2.45 -14.02
N MET A 61 -13.05 1.92 -13.79
CA MET A 61 -13.90 1.36 -14.83
C MET A 61 -14.62 2.43 -15.67
N THR A 62 -15.00 3.56 -15.06
CA THR A 62 -15.82 4.60 -15.75
C THR A 62 -15.00 5.73 -16.36
N SER A 63 -13.74 5.92 -15.95
CA SER A 63 -12.86 6.96 -16.50
C SER A 63 -12.41 6.73 -17.95
N GLY A 64 -12.64 5.54 -18.50
CA GLY A 64 -12.25 5.16 -19.87
C GLY A 64 -10.75 4.82 -20.01
N VAL A 65 -10.00 4.73 -18.91
CA VAL A 65 -8.57 4.32 -18.95
C VAL A 65 -8.40 2.82 -19.18
N VAL A 66 -9.39 2.02 -18.76
CA VAL A 66 -9.50 0.60 -19.08
C VAL A 66 -10.90 0.33 -19.66
N LYS A 67 -11.00 -0.63 -20.53
CA LYS A 67 -12.28 -1.07 -21.12
C LYS A 67 -12.91 -2.21 -20.36
N ASP A 68 -12.06 -3.08 -19.82
CA ASP A 68 -12.45 -4.25 -19.04
C ASP A 68 -11.45 -4.49 -17.91
N LYS A 69 -11.92 -5.03 -16.80
CA LYS A 69 -11.08 -5.31 -15.63
C LYS A 69 -9.96 -6.32 -15.91
N SER A 70 -10.11 -7.18 -16.92
CA SER A 70 -9.07 -8.13 -17.34
C SER A 70 -7.82 -7.45 -17.93
N GLU A 71 -7.91 -6.16 -18.29
CA GLU A 71 -6.74 -5.38 -18.71
C GLU A 71 -5.83 -5.01 -17.52
N ILE A 72 -6.33 -5.13 -16.28
CA ILE A 72 -5.55 -4.90 -15.07
C ILE A 72 -4.83 -6.19 -14.69
N TYR A 73 -3.60 -6.33 -15.15
CA TYR A 73 -2.78 -7.53 -14.97
C TYR A 73 -2.33 -7.74 -13.52
N GLY A 74 -2.03 -6.67 -12.80
CA GLY A 74 -1.51 -6.77 -11.46
C GLY A 74 -1.82 -5.57 -10.57
N VAL A 75 -1.77 -5.81 -9.27
CA VAL A 75 -1.99 -4.80 -8.23
C VAL A 75 -0.82 -4.80 -7.25
N GLY A 76 -0.22 -3.64 -7.04
CA GLY A 76 0.82 -3.45 -6.03
C GLY A 76 0.26 -2.75 -4.80
N HIS A 77 0.40 -3.38 -3.64
CA HIS A 77 -0.02 -2.81 -2.35
C HIS A 77 1.17 -2.34 -1.54
N ARG A 78 1.04 -1.19 -0.90
CA ARG A 78 1.99 -0.70 0.08
C ARG A 78 1.41 -0.92 1.49
N ILE A 79 2.08 -1.76 2.27
CA ILE A 79 1.72 -2.07 3.65
C ILE A 79 2.72 -1.42 4.61
N SER A 80 2.22 -0.89 5.72
CA SER A 80 3.05 -0.14 6.66
C SER A 80 4.13 -1.01 7.31
N HIS A 81 3.78 -2.20 7.79
CA HIS A 81 4.71 -2.98 8.61
C HIS A 81 4.77 -4.46 8.21
N GLY A 82 5.95 -4.88 7.77
CA GLY A 82 6.26 -6.27 7.42
C GLY A 82 6.98 -7.05 8.54
N GLY A 83 7.16 -6.44 9.72
CA GLY A 83 7.90 -7.05 10.83
C GLY A 83 9.36 -7.34 10.46
N SER A 84 9.86 -8.43 10.96
CA SER A 84 11.16 -8.99 10.57
C SER A 84 11.03 -10.07 9.49
N TYR A 85 9.82 -10.30 8.95
CA TYR A 85 9.54 -11.38 8.00
C TYR A 85 9.86 -11.00 6.56
N TYR A 86 9.66 -9.75 6.18
CA TYR A 86 9.72 -9.34 4.78
C TYR A 86 10.80 -8.29 4.56
N THR A 87 11.75 -8.63 3.67
CA THR A 87 12.90 -7.78 3.28
C THR A 87 12.78 -7.24 1.86
N HIS A 88 11.75 -7.66 1.13
CA HIS A 88 11.47 -7.25 -0.26
C HIS A 88 9.97 -7.45 -0.56
N ALA A 89 9.55 -7.06 -1.74
CA ALA A 89 8.19 -7.27 -2.21
C ALA A 89 7.90 -8.77 -2.39
N VAL A 90 6.70 -9.21 -2.04
CA VAL A 90 6.25 -10.61 -2.14
C VAL A 90 4.88 -10.68 -2.78
N ALA A 91 4.57 -11.81 -3.43
CA ALA A 91 3.23 -12.09 -3.91
C ALA A 91 2.27 -12.24 -2.72
N VAL A 92 1.06 -11.75 -2.87
CA VAL A 92 -0.01 -11.96 -1.88
C VAL A 92 -0.37 -13.45 -1.85
N THR A 93 -0.44 -14.00 -0.67
CA THR A 93 -0.86 -15.38 -0.39
C THR A 93 -1.62 -15.39 0.95
N PRO A 94 -2.42 -16.43 1.26
CA PRO A 94 -3.08 -16.54 2.56
C PRO A 94 -2.12 -16.44 3.76
N GLU A 95 -0.88 -16.92 3.62
CA GLU A 95 0.13 -16.78 4.68
C GLU A 95 0.61 -15.33 4.82
N VAL A 96 0.79 -14.60 3.71
CA VAL A 96 1.16 -13.19 3.74
C VAL A 96 0.07 -12.36 4.39
N GLU A 97 -1.19 -12.58 4.04
CA GLU A 97 -2.33 -11.89 4.65
C GLU A 97 -2.40 -12.16 6.16
N LYS A 98 -2.25 -13.42 6.56
CA LYS A 98 -2.21 -13.80 7.97
C LYS A 98 -1.10 -13.06 8.72
N ARG A 99 0.10 -12.97 8.13
CA ARG A 99 1.22 -12.24 8.74
C ARG A 99 0.96 -10.74 8.83
N ILE A 100 0.35 -10.14 7.82
CA ILE A 100 -0.05 -8.72 7.87
C ILE A 100 -1.04 -8.49 9.01
N ASP A 101 -1.98 -9.43 9.21
CA ASP A 101 -2.95 -9.36 10.29
C ASP A 101 -2.30 -9.50 11.67
N GLU A 102 -1.42 -10.47 11.86
CA GLU A 102 -0.66 -10.66 13.11
C GLU A 102 0.17 -9.40 13.46
N LEU A 103 0.75 -8.76 12.45
CA LEU A 103 1.55 -7.54 12.61
C LEU A 103 0.73 -6.28 12.93
N ARG A 104 -0.61 -6.38 13.04
CA ARG A 104 -1.45 -5.27 13.53
C ARG A 104 -1.02 -4.75 14.90
N VAL A 105 -0.40 -5.60 15.73
CA VAL A 105 0.13 -5.19 17.04
C VAL A 105 1.23 -4.14 16.94
N LEU A 106 2.00 -4.14 15.83
CA LEU A 106 3.05 -3.16 15.54
C LEU A 106 2.53 -1.97 14.71
N SER A 107 1.43 -2.12 14.01
CA SER A 107 0.85 -1.09 13.13
C SER A 107 -0.69 -1.13 13.15
N PRO A 108 -1.32 -0.84 14.31
CA PRO A 108 -2.76 -1.03 14.50
C PRO A 108 -3.62 -0.09 13.66
N LEU A 109 -3.08 1.06 13.26
CA LEU A 109 -3.81 2.05 12.46
C LEU A 109 -3.67 1.84 10.95
N HIS A 110 -2.67 1.06 10.50
CA HIS A 110 -2.36 0.97 9.06
C HIS A 110 -2.51 -0.45 8.51
N ASN A 111 -1.93 -1.47 9.16
CA ASN A 111 -1.97 -2.84 8.64
C ASN A 111 -3.40 -3.38 8.41
N PRO A 112 -4.37 -3.20 9.33
CA PRO A 112 -5.74 -3.65 9.10
C PRO A 112 -6.39 -3.01 7.88
N ASN A 113 -6.15 -1.71 7.66
CA ASN A 113 -6.68 -0.99 6.50
C ASN A 113 -6.01 -1.45 5.18
N GLY A 114 -4.70 -1.70 5.23
CA GLY A 114 -3.97 -2.26 4.09
C GLY A 114 -4.47 -3.66 3.72
N LEU A 115 -4.70 -4.52 4.71
CA LEU A 115 -5.26 -5.86 4.48
C LEU A 115 -6.68 -5.80 3.91
N ALA A 116 -7.51 -4.87 4.38
CA ALA A 116 -8.84 -4.64 3.80
C ALA A 116 -8.74 -4.22 2.32
N GLY A 117 -7.73 -3.43 1.97
CA GLY A 117 -7.42 -3.06 0.59
C GLY A 117 -7.08 -4.26 -0.28
N ILE A 118 -6.18 -5.13 0.17
CA ILE A 118 -5.82 -6.37 -0.52
C ILE A 118 -7.08 -7.19 -0.79
N LYS A 119 -7.85 -7.52 0.24
CA LYS A 119 -9.07 -8.34 0.11
C LYS A 119 -10.13 -7.75 -0.81
N ALA A 120 -10.24 -6.43 -0.89
CA ALA A 120 -11.17 -5.78 -1.80
C ALA A 120 -10.71 -5.95 -3.26
N PHE A 121 -9.42 -5.83 -3.55
CA PHE A 121 -8.89 -6.02 -4.90
C PHE A 121 -8.88 -7.49 -5.31
N GLU A 122 -8.55 -8.44 -4.45
CA GLU A 122 -8.71 -9.89 -4.72
C GLU A 122 -10.14 -10.24 -5.13
N LYS A 123 -11.13 -9.69 -4.44
CA LYS A 123 -12.54 -9.88 -4.79
C LYS A 123 -12.90 -9.25 -6.14
N PHE A 124 -12.38 -8.08 -6.44
CA PHE A 124 -12.71 -7.34 -7.66
C PHE A 124 -11.95 -7.83 -8.88
N LEU A 125 -10.67 -8.16 -8.71
CA LEU A 125 -9.74 -8.61 -9.75
C LEU A 125 -9.19 -10.01 -9.44
N PRO A 126 -10.03 -11.06 -9.42
CA PRO A 126 -9.61 -12.38 -8.95
C PRO A 126 -8.50 -13.02 -9.80
N ASP A 127 -8.31 -12.55 -11.02
CA ASP A 127 -7.29 -13.06 -11.95
C ASP A 127 -6.01 -12.22 -11.95
N ALA A 128 -6.01 -11.05 -11.29
CA ALA A 128 -4.84 -10.18 -11.24
C ALA A 128 -3.76 -10.74 -10.31
N LYS A 129 -2.50 -10.43 -10.62
CA LYS A 129 -1.37 -10.78 -9.77
C LYS A 129 -1.22 -9.71 -8.69
N GLU A 130 -1.38 -10.08 -7.43
CA GLU A 130 -1.24 -9.15 -6.33
C GLU A 130 0.14 -9.26 -5.67
N VAL A 131 0.78 -8.13 -5.44
CA VAL A 131 2.09 -8.02 -4.79
C VAL A 131 2.01 -7.01 -3.67
N VAL A 132 2.72 -7.28 -2.59
CA VAL A 132 2.82 -6.36 -1.45
C VAL A 132 4.26 -5.96 -1.20
N THR A 133 4.48 -4.67 -0.94
CA THR A 133 5.72 -4.12 -0.43
C THR A 133 5.51 -3.51 0.95
N PHE A 134 6.54 -3.53 1.79
CA PHE A 134 6.44 -3.09 3.18
C PHE A 134 7.33 -1.86 3.43
N ASP A 135 6.81 -0.92 4.20
CA ASP A 135 7.51 0.35 4.47
C ASP A 135 8.82 0.19 5.26
N ASN A 136 9.05 -0.95 5.86
CA ASN A 136 10.28 -1.24 6.59
C ASN A 136 11.24 -2.19 5.83
N SER A 137 10.90 -2.68 4.64
CA SER A 137 11.66 -3.75 3.97
C SER A 137 13.08 -3.34 3.56
N PHE A 138 13.28 -2.16 3.00
CA PHE A 138 14.60 -1.67 2.58
C PHE A 138 15.61 -1.55 3.73
N HIS A 139 15.13 -1.34 4.96
CA HIS A 139 15.96 -1.13 6.15
C HIS A 139 16.40 -2.43 6.84
N HIS A 140 16.20 -3.58 6.23
CA HIS A 140 16.54 -4.89 6.82
C HIS A 140 18.04 -5.07 7.08
N THR A 141 18.90 -4.33 6.37
CA THR A 141 20.35 -4.36 6.53
C THR A 141 20.87 -3.54 7.71
N ILE A 142 20.03 -2.81 8.44
CA ILE A 142 20.44 -2.09 9.66
C ILE A 142 21.06 -3.10 10.65
N PRO A 143 22.32 -2.93 11.07
CA PRO A 143 22.97 -3.89 11.95
C PRO A 143 22.38 -3.85 13.37
N LYS A 144 22.48 -4.98 14.09
CA LYS A 144 21.89 -5.15 15.43
C LYS A 144 22.24 -4.03 16.39
N LYS A 145 23.50 -3.60 16.42
CA LYS A 145 23.98 -2.47 17.23
C LYS A 145 23.29 -1.13 16.98
N ALA A 146 22.67 -0.97 15.78
CA ALA A 146 21.98 0.26 15.39
C ALA A 146 20.45 0.16 15.49
N TYR A 147 19.88 -1.03 15.43
CA TYR A 147 18.45 -1.20 15.58
C TYR A 147 17.98 -1.54 17.00
N MET A 148 18.88 -2.03 17.86
CA MET A 148 18.54 -2.32 19.26
C MET A 148 18.39 -1.02 20.07
N TYR A 149 17.38 -0.98 20.92
CA TYR A 149 17.23 0.05 21.93
C TYR A 149 17.94 -0.37 23.22
N ALA A 150 18.36 0.60 24.03
CA ALA A 150 18.93 0.38 25.37
C ALA A 150 17.83 0.03 26.38
N LEU A 151 17.17 -1.09 26.15
CA LEU A 151 16.09 -1.67 26.97
C LEU A 151 16.47 -3.10 27.35
N PRO A 152 15.84 -3.70 28.38
CA PRO A 152 16.01 -5.13 28.65
C PRO A 152 15.83 -5.97 27.38
N TYR A 153 16.78 -6.88 27.11
CA TYR A 153 16.84 -7.64 25.85
C TYR A 153 15.58 -8.47 25.60
N GLU A 154 14.90 -8.89 26.66
CA GLU A 154 13.63 -9.62 26.57
C GLU A 154 12.52 -8.86 25.82
N PHE A 155 12.53 -7.54 25.78
CA PHE A 155 11.57 -6.76 25.00
C PHE A 155 11.79 -6.95 23.49
N TYR A 156 13.02 -7.09 23.07
CA TYR A 156 13.31 -7.44 21.70
C TYR A 156 12.88 -8.88 21.39
N GLU A 157 13.23 -9.83 22.26
CA GLU A 157 12.93 -11.24 22.00
C GLU A 157 11.44 -11.55 22.01
N LYS A 158 10.70 -11.02 23.00
CA LYS A 158 9.29 -11.32 23.19
C LYS A 158 8.36 -10.46 22.32
N TYR A 159 8.70 -9.18 22.13
CA TYR A 159 7.81 -8.19 21.53
C TYR A 159 8.36 -7.57 20.25
N GLN A 160 9.57 -7.95 19.84
CA GLN A 160 10.26 -7.41 18.68
C GLN A 160 10.42 -5.88 18.73
N ILE A 161 10.59 -5.34 19.94
CA ILE A 161 10.82 -3.89 20.15
C ILE A 161 12.21 -3.54 19.67
N ARG A 162 12.27 -2.88 18.53
CA ARG A 162 13.50 -2.45 17.88
C ARG A 162 13.21 -1.29 16.92
N ARG A 163 14.26 -0.66 16.38
CA ARG A 163 14.14 0.25 15.24
C ARG A 163 13.92 -0.58 13.95
N TYR A 164 12.90 -0.24 13.20
CA TYR A 164 12.62 -0.84 11.89
C TYR A 164 13.01 0.09 10.73
N GLY A 165 12.75 1.39 10.87
CA GLY A 165 12.76 2.34 9.76
C GLY A 165 11.49 2.21 8.92
N PHE A 166 11.13 3.30 8.22
CA PHE A 166 9.92 3.35 7.40
C PHE A 166 10.17 4.08 6.09
N HIS A 167 9.14 4.19 5.24
CA HIS A 167 9.21 4.75 3.90
C HIS A 167 10.24 4.06 3.00
N ALA A 168 10.46 2.77 3.23
CA ALA A 168 11.46 1.97 2.54
C ALA A 168 11.40 2.07 1.00
N PRO A 169 10.23 1.96 0.33
CA PRO A 169 10.15 2.09 -1.11
C PRO A 169 10.65 3.46 -1.62
N SER A 170 10.36 4.54 -0.86
CA SER A 170 10.82 5.88 -1.22
C SER A 170 12.33 6.03 -1.03
N HIS A 171 12.86 5.60 0.10
CA HIS A 171 14.30 5.65 0.36
C HIS A 171 15.10 4.81 -0.64
N GLN A 172 14.61 3.62 -0.95
CA GLN A 172 15.21 2.76 -1.95
C GLN A 172 15.26 3.45 -3.31
N TYR A 173 14.10 3.89 -3.81
CA TYR A 173 14.01 4.55 -5.12
C TYR A 173 14.92 5.77 -5.22
N VAL A 174 14.87 6.67 -4.24
CA VAL A 174 15.69 7.89 -4.26
C VAL A 174 17.18 7.57 -4.19
N SER A 175 17.59 6.60 -3.37
CA SER A 175 19.01 6.21 -3.30
C SER A 175 19.51 5.55 -4.57
N GLU A 176 18.69 4.72 -5.22
CA GLU A 176 19.02 4.11 -6.51
C GLU A 176 19.16 5.18 -7.60
N LYS A 177 18.19 6.12 -7.68
CA LYS A 177 18.25 7.22 -8.64
C LYS A 177 19.44 8.16 -8.41
N ALA A 178 19.79 8.45 -7.16
CA ALA A 178 20.96 9.26 -6.84
C ALA A 178 22.29 8.59 -7.25
N ARG A 179 22.32 7.28 -7.39
CA ARG A 179 23.52 6.55 -7.88
C ARG A 179 23.67 6.59 -9.41
N GLU A 180 22.59 6.89 -10.13
CA GLU A 180 22.60 7.01 -11.59
C GLU A 180 23.11 8.40 -12.05
N LEU A 181 23.20 9.38 -11.13
CA LEU A 181 23.72 10.74 -11.35
C LEU A 181 25.22 10.83 -11.14
#